data_37eeeccc09f2517fc24d81c396d7b7f3
#
_entry.id   37eeeccc09f2517fc24d81c396d7b7f3
#
_cell.length_a   1.000
_cell.length_b   1.000
_cell.length_c   1.000
_cell.angle_alpha   90.00
_cell.angle_beta   90.00
_cell.angle_gamma   90.00
#
_symmetry.space_group_name_H-M   'P 1'
#
loop_
_entity.id
_entity.type
_entity.pdbx_description
1 polymer ?
#
loop_
_entity_poly.entity_id
_entity_poly.type
_entity_poly.pdbx_seq_one_letter_code
_entity_poly.pdbx_strand_id
1 'polypeptide(L)'
;ATAVKNNDDRPDQWNPENAEGYVGRVFQIEGHDVEFDMEMADCVNDYVAEVESYWEPGDIMLVEQAVPIGHITGEEGATGTSDCIIIKPAKAEIIAIDLKGGKGVPVYAEDNRQAAMYSDGGIVEHDLFHGPFDWVTSVIIQPRLNSVSEHRVSREEHDAFIEELKAAAVISALADKDYVQFGATQEWVDQYLNPGEKQCRFCDAKATCPALRGVVTDTLRSTAASPDDFPELSLPKQAAAATVGPDTDAAALAEAKRSLKLIASWIEGVETEVQRRLFDG
;
A
#
# COMPACT_ATOMS: atom_id res chain seq x y z
N ALA A 1 -17.20 -10.28 -11.60
CA ALA A 1 -17.69 -9.98 -10.25
C ALA A 1 -19.08 -10.57 -10.06
N THR A 2 -19.31 -11.25 -8.95
CA THR A 2 -20.61 -11.83 -8.64
C THR A 2 -21.27 -11.00 -7.56
N ALA A 3 -22.36 -10.34 -7.91
CA ALA A 3 -23.14 -9.57 -6.95
C ALA A 3 -24.06 -10.49 -6.16
N VAL A 4 -23.96 -10.47 -4.85
CA VAL A 4 -24.90 -11.10 -3.94
C VAL A 4 -25.73 -9.98 -3.32
N LYS A 5 -27.01 -9.97 -3.60
CA LYS A 5 -27.86 -8.83 -3.27
C LYS A 5 -28.74 -9.04 -2.05
N ASN A 6 -29.02 -10.28 -1.71
CA ASN A 6 -29.85 -10.66 -0.59
C ASN A 6 -29.35 -11.97 0.00
N ASN A 7 -29.72 -12.22 1.25
CA ASN A 7 -29.37 -13.41 2.00
C ASN A 7 -29.68 -14.74 1.31
N ASP A 8 -30.72 -14.77 0.46
CA ASP A 8 -31.17 -15.99 -0.20
C ASP A 8 -30.47 -16.25 -1.54
N ASP A 9 -29.73 -15.24 -2.06
CA ASP A 9 -29.13 -15.27 -3.39
C ASP A 9 -27.57 -15.38 -3.34
N ARG A 10 -26.99 -15.70 -2.17
CA ARG A 10 -25.56 -15.93 -2.07
C ARG A 10 -25.14 -17.09 -2.96
N PRO A 11 -24.07 -16.94 -3.77
CA PRO A 11 -23.59 -18.04 -4.59
C PRO A 11 -23.23 -19.25 -3.72
N ASP A 12 -23.53 -20.47 -4.21
CA ASP A 12 -23.13 -21.71 -3.52
C ASP A 12 -21.63 -21.78 -3.23
N GLN A 13 -20.83 -21.06 -4.00
CA GLN A 13 -19.39 -20.94 -3.78
C GLN A 13 -19.01 -20.06 -2.57
N TRP A 14 -19.96 -19.27 -2.04
CA TRP A 14 -19.78 -18.49 -0.83
C TRP A 14 -20.08 -19.35 0.40
N ASN A 15 -19.28 -20.38 0.58
CA ASN A 15 -19.36 -21.27 1.72
C ASN A 15 -17.94 -21.54 2.25
N PRO A 16 -17.61 -21.13 3.48
CA PRO A 16 -16.31 -21.36 4.09
C PRO A 16 -15.85 -22.83 4.02
N GLU A 17 -16.79 -23.76 4.21
CA GLU A 17 -16.51 -25.21 4.15
C GLU A 17 -15.97 -25.66 2.79
N ASN A 18 -16.16 -24.87 1.72
CA ASN A 18 -15.65 -25.20 0.40
C ASN A 18 -14.15 -24.96 0.25
N ALA A 19 -13.51 -24.14 1.08
CA ALA A 19 -12.09 -23.84 0.94
C ALA A 19 -11.22 -25.10 1.12
N GLU A 20 -11.56 -25.97 2.05
CA GLU A 20 -10.86 -27.25 2.25
C GLU A 20 -10.93 -28.16 1.02
N GLY A 21 -12.01 -28.08 0.24
CA GLY A 21 -12.17 -28.85 -1.00
C GLY A 21 -11.17 -28.50 -2.10
N TYR A 22 -10.40 -27.42 -1.94
CA TYR A 22 -9.36 -27.00 -2.88
C TYR A 22 -7.97 -27.46 -2.46
N VAL A 23 -7.78 -27.96 -1.25
CA VAL A 23 -6.48 -28.39 -0.74
C VAL A 23 -5.89 -29.48 -1.61
N GLY A 24 -4.61 -29.31 -1.99
CA GLY A 24 -3.86 -30.17 -2.91
C GLY A 24 -4.09 -29.86 -4.38
N ARG A 25 -4.94 -28.90 -4.74
CA ARG A 25 -5.04 -28.42 -6.13
C ARG A 25 -3.88 -27.49 -6.47
N VAL A 26 -3.40 -27.58 -7.70
CA VAL A 26 -2.34 -26.73 -8.21
C VAL A 26 -2.95 -25.72 -9.18
N PHE A 27 -2.65 -24.45 -8.96
CA PHE A 27 -3.08 -23.32 -9.80
C PHE A 27 -1.87 -22.71 -10.49
N GLN A 28 -2.06 -22.31 -11.76
CA GLN A 28 -1.07 -21.53 -12.49
C GLN A 28 -1.27 -20.05 -12.19
N ILE A 29 -0.33 -19.44 -11.47
CA ILE A 29 -0.37 -18.02 -11.13
C ILE A 29 0.92 -17.38 -11.64
N GLU A 30 0.80 -16.44 -12.58
CA GLU A 30 1.94 -15.73 -13.20
C GLU A 30 3.06 -16.66 -13.72
N GLY A 31 2.67 -17.84 -14.22
CA GLY A 31 3.61 -18.84 -14.77
C GLY A 31 4.24 -19.75 -13.71
N HIS A 32 3.82 -19.66 -12.47
CA HIS A 32 4.26 -20.53 -11.38
C HIS A 32 3.16 -21.50 -10.95
N ASP A 33 3.56 -22.74 -10.62
CA ASP A 33 2.68 -23.72 -10.00
C ASP A 33 2.53 -23.40 -8.52
N VAL A 34 1.32 -23.06 -8.08
CA VAL A 34 0.98 -22.76 -6.70
C VAL A 34 0.01 -23.83 -6.20
N GLU A 35 0.44 -24.62 -5.24
CA GLU A 35 -0.43 -25.58 -4.56
C GLU A 35 -1.25 -24.87 -3.48
N PHE A 36 -2.57 -25.08 -3.52
CA PHE A 36 -3.48 -24.56 -2.49
C PHE A 36 -3.38 -25.47 -1.26
N ASP A 37 -2.73 -25.00 -0.23
CA ASP A 37 -2.49 -25.74 1.01
C ASP A 37 -3.56 -25.49 2.10
N MET A 38 -3.45 -26.19 3.21
CA MET A 38 -4.37 -26.04 4.34
C MET A 38 -4.31 -24.64 4.95
N GLU A 39 -3.13 -24.01 5.00
CA GLU A 39 -3.00 -22.65 5.52
C GLU A 39 -3.76 -21.63 4.65
N MET A 40 -3.75 -21.83 3.34
CA MET A 40 -4.56 -20.99 2.43
C MET A 40 -6.05 -21.24 2.66
N ALA A 41 -6.47 -22.48 2.89
CA ALA A 41 -7.86 -22.80 3.20
C ALA A 41 -8.33 -22.14 4.50
N ASP A 42 -7.53 -22.24 5.57
CA ASP A 42 -7.80 -21.59 6.85
C ASP A 42 -7.90 -20.07 6.68
N CYS A 43 -6.97 -19.46 5.93
CA CYS A 43 -6.98 -18.03 5.64
C CYS A 43 -8.26 -17.59 4.92
N VAL A 44 -8.74 -18.36 3.95
CA VAL A 44 -9.98 -18.06 3.22
C VAL A 44 -11.20 -18.24 4.13
N ASN A 45 -11.22 -19.30 4.93
CA ASN A 45 -12.34 -19.57 5.86
C ASN A 45 -12.45 -18.45 6.91
N ASP A 46 -11.32 -18.03 7.50
CA ASP A 46 -11.29 -16.93 8.46
C ASP A 46 -11.76 -15.61 7.83
N TYR A 47 -11.30 -15.32 6.60
CA TYR A 47 -11.75 -14.13 5.86
C TYR A 47 -13.25 -14.14 5.61
N VAL A 48 -13.79 -15.26 5.10
CA VAL A 48 -15.21 -15.37 4.80
C VAL A 48 -16.05 -15.25 6.07
N ALA A 49 -15.65 -15.91 7.16
CA ALA A 49 -16.35 -15.82 8.43
C ALA A 49 -16.37 -14.38 8.97
N GLU A 50 -15.26 -13.66 8.83
CA GLU A 50 -15.19 -12.26 9.24
C GLU A 50 -16.07 -11.36 8.38
N VAL A 51 -16.05 -11.51 7.04
CA VAL A 51 -16.93 -10.78 6.12
C VAL A 51 -18.40 -11.04 6.43
N GLU A 52 -18.77 -12.30 6.70
CA GLU A 52 -20.14 -12.65 7.06
C GLU A 52 -20.61 -11.99 8.37
N SER A 53 -19.68 -11.69 9.28
CA SER A 53 -20.02 -11.00 10.55
C SER A 53 -20.50 -9.56 10.34
N TYR A 54 -20.11 -8.92 9.24
CA TYR A 54 -20.56 -7.58 8.85
C TYR A 54 -21.92 -7.56 8.18
N TRP A 55 -22.37 -8.71 7.65
CA TRP A 55 -23.59 -8.79 6.87
C TRP A 55 -24.81 -9.14 7.73
N GLU A 56 -25.95 -8.48 7.49
CA GLU A 56 -27.23 -8.71 8.14
C GLU A 56 -28.33 -8.89 7.09
N PRO A 57 -29.43 -9.59 7.41
CA PRO A 57 -30.56 -9.71 6.48
C PRO A 57 -31.09 -8.34 6.02
N GLY A 58 -31.14 -8.15 4.70
CA GLY A 58 -31.53 -6.88 4.06
C GLY A 58 -30.33 -6.04 3.58
N ASP A 59 -29.13 -6.42 3.93
CA ASP A 59 -27.90 -5.82 3.37
C ASP A 59 -27.60 -6.39 1.98
N ILE A 60 -26.84 -5.64 1.19
CA ILE A 60 -26.39 -6.04 -0.13
C ILE A 60 -24.89 -6.34 -0.03
N MET A 61 -24.48 -7.53 -0.47
CA MET A 61 -23.08 -7.93 -0.52
C MET A 61 -22.63 -8.07 -1.97
N LEU A 62 -21.55 -7.38 -2.32
CA LEU A 62 -20.91 -7.37 -3.63
C LEU A 62 -19.49 -7.93 -3.47
N VAL A 63 -19.15 -8.97 -4.23
CA VAL A 63 -17.85 -9.66 -4.15
C VAL A 63 -17.07 -9.40 -5.43
N GLU A 64 -15.76 -9.14 -5.33
CA GLU A 64 -14.89 -8.82 -6.47
C GLU A 64 -15.49 -7.69 -7.33
N GLN A 65 -15.91 -6.63 -6.66
CA GLN A 65 -16.58 -5.51 -7.30
C GLN A 65 -15.57 -4.57 -7.94
N ALA A 66 -15.62 -4.43 -9.26
CA ALA A 66 -14.92 -3.36 -9.95
C ALA A 66 -15.59 -2.02 -9.63
N VAL A 67 -14.83 -1.03 -9.18
CA VAL A 67 -15.31 0.29 -8.80
C VAL A 67 -14.51 1.39 -9.52
N PRO A 68 -15.15 2.50 -9.94
CA PRO A 68 -14.47 3.59 -10.61
C PRO A 68 -13.59 4.36 -9.61
N ILE A 69 -12.33 4.59 -9.97
CA ILE A 69 -11.40 5.41 -9.19
C ILE A 69 -10.80 6.57 -10.01
N GLY A 70 -11.12 6.64 -11.30
CA GLY A 70 -10.57 7.65 -12.21
C GLY A 70 -10.87 9.09 -11.82
N HIS A 71 -11.99 9.35 -11.16
CA HIS A 71 -12.36 10.66 -10.64
C HIS A 71 -11.48 11.11 -9.45
N ILE A 72 -10.74 10.18 -8.83
CA ILE A 72 -9.75 10.45 -7.78
C ILE A 72 -8.35 10.54 -8.39
N THR A 73 -7.98 9.55 -9.21
CA THR A 73 -6.63 9.46 -9.78
C THR A 73 -6.38 10.43 -10.94
N GLY A 74 -7.43 10.96 -11.56
CA GLY A 74 -7.34 11.77 -12.78
C GLY A 74 -7.13 10.95 -14.05
N GLU A 75 -7.15 9.64 -13.98
CA GLU A 75 -6.98 8.72 -15.12
C GLU A 75 -8.35 8.29 -15.64
N GLU A 76 -8.67 8.66 -16.89
CA GLU A 76 -9.94 8.32 -17.50
C GLU A 76 -10.14 6.80 -17.57
N GLY A 77 -11.27 6.33 -17.03
CA GLY A 77 -11.63 4.91 -17.04
C GLY A 77 -10.87 4.04 -16.02
N ALA A 78 -10.05 4.63 -15.15
CA ALA A 78 -9.38 3.85 -14.11
C ALA A 78 -10.38 3.22 -13.15
N THR A 79 -10.21 1.92 -12.89
CA THR A 79 -11.00 1.12 -11.96
C THR A 79 -10.10 0.40 -10.97
N GLY A 80 -10.61 0.16 -9.78
CA GLY A 80 -10.04 -0.78 -8.82
C GLY A 80 -11.00 -1.95 -8.62
N THR A 81 -10.54 -3.05 -8.04
CA THR A 81 -11.40 -4.16 -7.63
C THR A 81 -11.38 -4.24 -6.11
N SER A 82 -12.55 -4.07 -5.49
CA SER A 82 -12.74 -4.29 -4.06
C SER A 82 -13.10 -5.75 -3.82
N ASP A 83 -12.43 -6.41 -2.88
CA ASP A 83 -12.69 -7.82 -2.58
C ASP A 83 -14.13 -8.02 -2.12
N CYS A 84 -14.63 -7.14 -1.24
CA CYS A 84 -16.04 -7.15 -0.84
C CYS A 84 -16.53 -5.74 -0.50
N ILE A 85 -17.77 -5.44 -0.92
CA ILE A 85 -18.51 -4.24 -0.50
C ILE A 85 -19.82 -4.70 0.12
N ILE A 86 -20.12 -4.18 1.32
CA ILE A 86 -21.43 -4.40 1.97
C ILE A 86 -22.15 -3.06 2.06
N ILE A 87 -23.34 -3.01 1.50
CA ILE A 87 -24.23 -1.86 1.57
C ILE A 87 -25.30 -2.14 2.61
N LYS A 88 -25.42 -1.24 3.58
CA LYS A 88 -26.41 -1.30 4.66
C LYS A 88 -27.43 -0.16 4.54
N PRO A 89 -28.47 -0.30 3.72
CA PRO A 89 -29.42 0.80 3.47
C PRO A 89 -30.13 1.26 4.75
N ALA A 90 -30.44 0.34 5.66
CA ALA A 90 -31.08 0.66 6.93
C ALA A 90 -30.20 1.49 7.90
N LYS A 91 -28.88 1.45 7.69
CA LYS A 91 -27.88 2.18 8.50
C LYS A 91 -27.27 3.38 7.77
N ALA A 92 -27.68 3.62 6.51
CA ALA A 92 -27.06 4.59 5.61
C ALA A 92 -25.54 4.44 5.56
N GLU A 93 -25.06 3.21 5.42
CA GLU A 93 -23.63 2.86 5.54
C GLU A 93 -23.17 2.00 4.38
N ILE A 94 -21.96 2.27 3.90
CA ILE A 94 -21.23 1.42 2.96
C ILE A 94 -19.93 0.94 3.63
N ILE A 95 -19.63 -0.34 3.50
CA ILE A 95 -18.43 -0.98 4.06
C ILE A 95 -17.61 -1.58 2.92
N ALA A 96 -16.35 -1.16 2.77
CA ALA A 96 -15.39 -1.80 1.86
C ALA A 96 -14.44 -2.68 2.68
N ILE A 97 -14.35 -3.95 2.33
CA ILE A 97 -13.54 -4.95 3.01
C ILE A 97 -12.48 -5.46 2.05
N ASP A 98 -11.23 -5.49 2.51
CA ASP A 98 -10.07 -5.89 1.72
C ASP A 98 -9.26 -6.96 2.46
N LEU A 99 -8.92 -8.04 1.74
CA LEU A 99 -8.12 -9.16 2.23
C LEU A 99 -6.63 -8.88 2.01
N LYS A 100 -5.86 -8.95 3.07
CA LYS A 100 -4.40 -8.90 2.99
C LYS A 100 -3.80 -10.24 3.40
N GLY A 101 -3.50 -11.10 2.41
CA GLY A 101 -2.98 -12.46 2.62
C GLY A 101 -1.51 -12.56 3.06
N GLY A 102 -0.79 -11.43 3.18
CA GLY A 102 0.63 -11.43 3.56
C GLY A 102 0.88 -11.65 5.04
N LYS A 103 2.07 -12.20 5.38
CA LYS A 103 2.51 -12.47 6.77
C LYS A 103 3.41 -11.39 7.38
N GLY A 104 3.88 -10.43 6.58
CA GLY A 104 5.06 -9.64 6.98
C GLY A 104 4.74 -8.30 7.62
N VAL A 105 3.67 -7.63 7.25
CA VAL A 105 3.41 -6.25 7.65
C VAL A 105 1.95 -6.07 8.00
N PRO A 106 1.63 -5.59 9.21
CA PRO A 106 0.29 -5.17 9.54
C PRO A 106 -0.15 -4.00 8.63
N VAL A 107 -1.36 -4.11 8.09
CA VAL A 107 -2.03 -3.04 7.33
C VAL A 107 -3.25 -2.62 8.13
N TYR A 108 -3.41 -1.33 8.30
CA TYR A 108 -4.52 -0.76 9.06
C TYR A 108 -5.52 -0.09 8.13
N ALA A 109 -6.78 -0.07 8.55
CA ALA A 109 -7.86 0.59 7.81
C ALA A 109 -7.82 2.12 7.96
N GLU A 110 -7.32 2.63 9.08
CA GLU A 110 -7.16 4.06 9.34
C GLU A 110 -6.19 4.66 8.30
N ASP A 111 -6.58 5.76 7.67
CA ASP A 111 -5.84 6.47 6.62
C ASP A 111 -5.41 5.58 5.44
N ASN A 112 -6.09 4.46 5.22
CA ASN A 112 -5.79 3.54 4.13
C ASN A 112 -6.35 4.07 2.81
N ARG A 113 -5.46 4.54 1.95
CA ARG A 113 -5.80 5.17 0.67
C ARG A 113 -6.52 4.21 -0.29
N GLN A 114 -6.10 2.95 -0.35
CA GLN A 114 -6.73 1.94 -1.21
C GLN A 114 -8.17 1.69 -0.77
N ALA A 115 -8.37 1.42 0.53
CA ALA A 115 -9.69 1.18 1.08
C ALA A 115 -10.62 2.40 0.90
N ALA A 116 -10.11 3.62 1.12
CA ALA A 116 -10.87 4.84 0.90
C ALA A 116 -11.29 5.02 -0.57
N MET A 117 -10.38 4.79 -1.53
CA MET A 117 -10.70 4.86 -2.95
C MET A 117 -11.75 3.83 -3.37
N TYR A 118 -11.68 2.62 -2.80
CA TYR A 118 -12.67 1.57 -3.11
C TYR A 118 -14.03 1.88 -2.50
N SER A 119 -14.05 2.40 -1.26
CA SER A 119 -15.29 2.88 -0.64
C SER A 119 -15.94 3.99 -1.48
N ASP A 120 -15.14 4.97 -1.92
CA ASP A 120 -15.62 6.10 -2.72
C ASP A 120 -16.13 5.64 -4.09
N GLY A 121 -15.41 4.75 -4.77
CA GLY A 121 -15.88 4.14 -6.02
C GLY A 121 -17.20 3.38 -5.85
N GLY A 122 -17.36 2.67 -4.73
CA GLY A 122 -18.63 2.03 -4.35
C GLY A 122 -19.74 3.07 -4.11
N ILE A 123 -19.43 4.19 -3.48
CA ILE A 123 -20.38 5.29 -3.30
C ILE A 123 -20.84 5.84 -4.64
N VAL A 124 -19.91 6.13 -5.56
CA VAL A 124 -20.22 6.64 -6.90
C VAL A 124 -21.21 5.72 -7.65
N GLU A 125 -21.06 4.41 -7.52
CA GLU A 125 -21.92 3.47 -8.21
C GLU A 125 -23.28 3.24 -7.53
N HIS A 126 -23.33 3.35 -6.20
CA HIS A 126 -24.51 2.84 -5.45
C HIS A 126 -25.30 3.91 -4.71
N ASP A 127 -24.77 5.13 -4.54
CA ASP A 127 -25.42 6.20 -3.78
C ASP A 127 -26.80 6.56 -4.33
N LEU A 128 -26.96 6.59 -5.65
CA LEU A 128 -28.24 6.89 -6.31
C LEU A 128 -29.36 5.90 -6.00
N PHE A 129 -29.00 4.62 -5.81
CA PHE A 129 -29.98 3.52 -5.65
C PHE A 129 -30.16 3.06 -4.21
N HIS A 130 -29.14 3.21 -3.39
CA HIS A 130 -29.04 2.64 -2.04
C HIS A 130 -28.62 3.65 -0.98
N GLY A 131 -28.25 4.87 -1.38
CA GLY A 131 -27.87 5.96 -0.50
C GLY A 131 -29.05 6.86 -0.11
N PRO A 132 -28.83 8.04 0.47
CA PRO A 132 -27.46 8.54 0.75
C PRO A 132 -26.78 7.75 1.85
N PHE A 133 -25.44 7.68 1.77
CA PHE A 133 -24.61 7.07 2.80
C PHE A 133 -24.10 8.15 3.75
N ASP A 134 -24.42 8.04 5.03
CA ASP A 134 -23.94 8.92 6.08
C ASP A 134 -22.63 8.44 6.68
N TRP A 135 -22.35 7.13 6.54
CA TRP A 135 -21.19 6.46 7.11
C TRP A 135 -20.45 5.65 6.06
N VAL A 136 -19.13 5.71 6.17
CA VAL A 136 -18.20 4.94 5.35
C VAL A 136 -17.28 4.15 6.26
N THR A 137 -17.23 2.83 6.08
CA THR A 137 -16.40 1.95 6.88
C THR A 137 -15.42 1.22 5.98
N SER A 138 -14.15 1.30 6.30
CA SER A 138 -13.09 0.51 5.69
C SER A 138 -12.68 -0.61 6.64
N VAL A 139 -12.52 -1.83 6.12
CA VAL A 139 -12.10 -3.00 6.90
C VAL A 139 -10.94 -3.67 6.18
N ILE A 140 -9.86 -3.92 6.91
CA ILE A 140 -8.72 -4.71 6.44
C ILE A 140 -8.66 -5.99 7.27
N ILE A 141 -8.78 -7.13 6.59
CA ILE A 141 -8.72 -8.45 7.22
C ILE A 141 -7.39 -9.12 6.85
N GLN A 142 -6.59 -9.46 7.85
CA GLN A 142 -5.32 -10.17 7.70
C GLN A 142 -5.34 -11.47 8.51
N PRO A 143 -5.91 -12.57 7.98
CA PRO A 143 -6.07 -13.81 8.74
C PRO A 143 -4.75 -14.37 9.24
N ARG A 144 -3.71 -14.35 8.40
CA ARG A 144 -2.37 -14.85 8.76
C ARG A 144 -1.67 -14.06 9.86
N LEU A 145 -2.16 -12.87 10.19
CA LEU A 145 -1.70 -12.07 11.33
C LEU A 145 -2.71 -12.05 12.47
N ASN A 146 -3.83 -12.78 12.32
CA ASN A 146 -4.98 -12.75 13.23
C ASN A 146 -5.38 -11.30 13.55
N SER A 147 -5.51 -10.48 12.50
CA SER A 147 -5.76 -9.04 12.62
C SER A 147 -6.94 -8.62 11.75
N VAL A 148 -7.87 -7.93 12.38
CA VAL A 148 -8.94 -7.18 11.72
C VAL A 148 -8.79 -5.73 12.14
N SER A 149 -8.72 -4.83 11.17
CA SER A 149 -8.66 -3.40 11.40
C SER A 149 -9.85 -2.74 10.74
N GLU A 150 -10.62 -1.99 11.54
CA GLU A 150 -11.79 -1.26 11.10
C GLU A 150 -11.59 0.24 11.29
N HIS A 151 -12.05 1.04 10.34
CA HIS A 151 -12.08 2.49 10.43
C HIS A 151 -13.40 3.01 9.86
N ARG A 152 -14.24 3.53 10.73
CA ARG A 152 -15.54 4.08 10.42
C ARG A 152 -15.53 5.59 10.56
N VAL A 153 -15.88 6.29 9.50
CA VAL A 153 -15.91 7.76 9.44
C VAL A 153 -17.26 8.25 8.92
N SER A 154 -17.58 9.50 9.21
CA SER A 154 -18.71 10.18 8.56
C SER A 154 -18.43 10.39 7.07
N ARG A 155 -19.49 10.56 6.28
CA ARG A 155 -19.36 10.90 4.85
C ARG A 155 -18.55 12.17 4.66
N GLU A 156 -18.70 13.18 5.51
CA GLU A 156 -17.96 14.43 5.43
C GLU A 156 -16.45 14.23 5.63
N GLU A 157 -16.06 13.42 6.61
CA GLU A 157 -14.64 13.08 6.85
C GLU A 157 -14.06 12.26 5.70
N HIS A 158 -14.83 11.33 5.17
CA HIS A 158 -14.44 10.56 3.99
C HIS A 158 -14.22 11.45 2.77
N ASP A 159 -15.19 12.31 2.45
CA ASP A 159 -15.10 13.23 1.31
C ASP A 159 -13.88 14.16 1.44
N ALA A 160 -13.57 14.64 2.64
CA ALA A 160 -12.38 15.46 2.89
C ALA A 160 -11.09 14.67 2.59
N PHE A 161 -11.00 13.41 3.02
CA PHE A 161 -9.85 12.55 2.73
C PHE A 161 -9.72 12.24 1.23
N ILE A 162 -10.84 12.04 0.51
CA ILE A 162 -10.84 11.87 -0.94
C ILE A 162 -10.30 13.12 -1.66
N GLU A 163 -10.63 14.32 -1.20
CA GLU A 163 -10.06 15.57 -1.76
C GLU A 163 -8.54 15.65 -1.56
N GLU A 164 -8.01 15.18 -0.42
CA GLU A 164 -6.56 15.05 -0.21
C GLU A 164 -5.93 14.08 -1.21
N LEU A 165 -6.58 12.93 -1.48
CA LEU A 165 -6.09 11.95 -2.47
C LEU A 165 -6.09 12.53 -3.88
N LYS A 166 -7.14 13.26 -4.27
CA LYS A 166 -7.20 13.99 -5.57
C LYS A 166 -6.06 14.99 -5.69
N ALA A 167 -5.78 15.77 -4.65
CA ALA A 167 -4.67 16.71 -4.65
C ALA A 167 -3.31 15.99 -4.80
N ALA A 168 -3.13 14.86 -4.13
CA ALA A 168 -1.92 14.05 -4.26
C ALA A 168 -1.76 13.46 -5.69
N ALA A 169 -2.86 13.02 -6.31
CA ALA A 169 -2.84 12.54 -7.69
C ALA A 169 -2.43 13.63 -8.69
N VAL A 170 -2.92 14.86 -8.51
CA VAL A 170 -2.50 16.02 -9.33
C VAL A 170 -1.01 16.28 -9.19
N ILE A 171 -0.45 16.23 -7.96
CA ILE A 171 0.98 16.43 -7.73
C ILE A 171 1.79 15.31 -8.41
N SER A 172 1.33 14.06 -8.34
CA SER A 172 1.98 12.92 -9.01
C SER A 172 2.02 13.11 -10.54
N ALA A 173 0.91 13.52 -11.13
CA ALA A 173 0.83 13.80 -12.58
C ALA A 173 1.72 14.96 -13.01
N LEU A 174 1.84 16.00 -12.18
CA LEU A 174 2.77 17.11 -12.42
C LEU A 174 4.23 16.65 -12.33
N ALA A 175 4.57 15.81 -11.35
CA ALA A 175 5.91 15.26 -11.20
C ALA A 175 6.34 14.45 -12.43
N ASP A 176 5.44 13.61 -12.96
CA ASP A 176 5.69 12.84 -14.18
C ASP A 176 5.90 13.76 -15.39
N LYS A 177 5.02 14.74 -15.59
CA LYS A 177 5.12 15.72 -16.67
C LYS A 177 6.44 16.49 -16.62
N ASP A 178 6.82 16.98 -15.46
CA ASP A 178 8.05 17.76 -15.26
C ASP A 178 9.28 16.85 -15.47
N TYR A 179 9.22 15.60 -15.03
CA TYR A 179 10.27 14.63 -15.29
C TYR A 179 10.47 14.35 -16.79
N VAL A 180 9.38 14.17 -17.53
CA VAL A 180 9.44 13.96 -18.99
C VAL A 180 10.03 15.18 -19.69
N GLN A 181 9.74 16.38 -19.22
CA GLN A 181 10.18 17.62 -19.84
C GLN A 181 11.62 18.02 -19.47
N PHE A 182 12.03 17.84 -18.21
CA PHE A 182 13.26 18.39 -17.65
C PHE A 182 14.22 17.33 -17.10
N GLY A 183 13.79 16.09 -16.95
CA GLY A 183 14.52 15.01 -16.29
C GLY A 183 14.58 15.18 -14.76
N ALA A 184 15.39 14.32 -14.11
CA ALA A 184 15.62 14.36 -12.67
C ALA A 184 16.61 15.48 -12.28
N THR A 185 16.24 16.73 -12.48
CA THR A 185 17.02 17.89 -11.99
C THR A 185 17.00 17.93 -10.46
N GLN A 186 17.95 18.65 -9.85
CA GLN A 186 17.96 18.80 -8.38
C GLN A 186 16.64 19.45 -7.88
N GLU A 187 16.13 20.44 -8.59
CA GLU A 187 14.86 21.09 -8.28
C GLU A 187 13.70 20.11 -8.30
N TRP A 188 13.63 19.23 -9.30
CA TRP A 188 12.62 18.18 -9.38
C TRP A 188 12.75 17.20 -8.21
N VAL A 189 13.98 16.79 -7.87
CA VAL A 189 14.25 15.89 -6.75
C VAL A 189 13.76 16.50 -5.43
N ASP A 190 14.10 17.76 -5.17
CA ASP A 190 13.75 18.45 -3.92
C ASP A 190 12.25 18.72 -3.81
N GLN A 191 11.57 18.92 -4.95
CA GLN A 191 10.14 19.20 -4.98
C GLN A 191 9.26 17.96 -4.86
N TYR A 192 9.62 16.85 -5.51
CA TYR A 192 8.72 15.72 -5.67
C TYR A 192 9.16 14.45 -4.94
N LEU A 193 10.45 14.29 -4.60
CA LEU A 193 10.92 13.10 -3.94
C LEU A 193 11.07 13.32 -2.43
N ASN A 194 10.40 12.48 -1.66
CA ASN A 194 10.44 12.53 -0.20
C ASN A 194 10.86 11.16 0.34
N PRO A 195 12.18 10.87 0.45
CA PRO A 195 12.65 9.60 0.95
C PRO A 195 12.29 9.43 2.43
N GLY A 196 11.72 8.28 2.76
CA GLY A 196 11.30 7.95 4.11
C GLY A 196 11.15 6.43 4.29
N GLU A 197 11.12 5.98 5.54
CA GLU A 197 11.04 4.55 5.86
C GLU A 197 9.82 3.88 5.21
N LYS A 198 8.65 4.54 5.26
CA LYS A 198 7.41 4.02 4.67
C LYS A 198 7.46 4.08 3.13
N GLN A 199 7.88 5.22 2.59
CA GLN A 199 7.90 5.49 1.14
C GLN A 199 8.91 4.62 0.39
N CYS A 200 10.09 4.40 0.97
CA CYS A 200 11.17 3.65 0.32
C CYS A 200 11.05 2.13 0.50
N ARG A 201 10.21 1.66 1.41
CA ARG A 201 10.13 0.24 1.79
C ARG A 201 9.92 -0.69 0.60
N PHE A 202 8.95 -0.38 -0.25
CA PHE A 202 8.57 -1.18 -1.41
C PHE A 202 8.85 -0.46 -2.74
N CYS A 203 9.69 0.57 -2.73
CA CYS A 203 10.01 1.34 -3.92
C CYS A 203 11.03 0.60 -4.80
N ASP A 204 10.67 0.29 -6.03
CA ASP A 204 11.56 -0.38 -7.00
C ASP A 204 12.73 0.51 -7.43
N ALA A 205 12.56 1.84 -7.36
CA ALA A 205 13.60 2.80 -7.73
C ALA A 205 14.64 3.07 -6.63
N LYS A 206 14.57 2.41 -5.47
CA LYS A 206 15.43 2.73 -4.30
C LYS A 206 16.93 2.64 -4.60
N ALA A 207 17.36 1.73 -5.49
CA ALA A 207 18.77 1.61 -5.90
C ALA A 207 19.30 2.83 -6.65
N THR A 208 18.45 3.46 -7.46
CA THR A 208 18.82 4.56 -8.37
C THR A 208 18.28 5.91 -7.93
N CYS A 209 17.49 5.96 -6.86
CA CYS A 209 16.83 7.16 -6.38
C CYS A 209 17.85 8.23 -5.91
N PRO A 210 17.88 9.42 -6.56
CA PRO A 210 18.83 10.48 -6.19
C PRO A 210 18.57 11.06 -4.78
N ALA A 211 17.30 11.18 -4.38
CA ALA A 211 16.94 11.67 -3.06
C ALA A 211 17.38 10.71 -1.95
N LEU A 212 17.14 9.40 -2.10
CA LEU A 212 17.57 8.40 -1.11
C LEU A 212 19.10 8.34 -1.01
N ARG A 213 19.81 8.40 -2.15
CA ARG A 213 21.27 8.48 -2.18
C ARG A 213 21.78 9.74 -1.49
N GLY A 214 21.08 10.88 -1.63
CA GLY A 214 21.36 12.12 -0.90
C GLY A 214 21.34 11.90 0.61
N VAL A 215 20.28 11.30 1.15
CA VAL A 215 20.16 10.97 2.58
C VAL A 215 21.33 10.10 3.06
N VAL A 216 21.70 9.07 2.28
CA VAL A 216 22.85 8.21 2.62
C VAL A 216 24.14 9.02 2.68
N THR A 217 24.41 9.83 1.64
CA THR A 217 25.62 10.65 1.56
C THR A 217 25.70 11.67 2.68
N ASP A 218 24.63 12.37 3.00
CA ASP A 218 24.57 13.36 4.07
C ASP A 218 24.75 12.72 5.45
N THR A 219 24.17 11.54 5.66
CA THR A 219 24.38 10.78 6.89
C THR A 219 25.85 10.37 7.06
N LEU A 220 26.49 9.86 6.00
CA LEU A 220 27.91 9.52 6.04
C LEU A 220 28.79 10.75 6.28
N ARG A 221 28.45 11.87 5.64
CA ARG A 221 29.18 13.14 5.83
C ARG A 221 29.07 13.64 7.27
N SER A 222 27.88 13.61 7.86
CA SER A 222 27.65 14.11 9.23
C SER A 222 28.41 13.31 10.29
N THR A 223 28.76 12.05 9.99
CA THR A 223 29.56 11.18 10.88
C THR A 223 31.07 11.16 10.55
N ALA A 224 31.50 11.82 9.47
CA ALA A 224 32.90 11.84 9.07
C ALA A 224 33.73 12.72 10.00
N ALA A 225 34.98 12.32 10.24
CA ALA A 225 35.93 13.08 11.04
C ALA A 225 36.32 14.45 10.40
N SER A 226 36.21 14.55 9.07
CA SER A 226 36.44 15.79 8.31
C SER A 226 35.27 15.96 7.31
N PRO A 227 34.12 16.50 7.75
CA PRO A 227 32.92 16.64 6.89
C PRO A 227 33.14 17.54 5.67
N ASP A 228 34.00 18.54 5.78
CA ASP A 228 34.27 19.52 4.71
C ASP A 228 35.06 18.90 3.54
N ASP A 229 35.94 17.94 3.83
CA ASP A 229 36.73 17.23 2.83
C ASP A 229 36.04 15.98 2.26
N PHE A 230 34.91 15.62 2.83
CA PHE A 230 34.18 14.39 2.50
C PHE A 230 33.80 14.26 1.02
N PRO A 231 33.32 15.31 0.32
CA PRO A 231 32.94 15.22 -1.09
C PRO A 231 34.08 14.84 -2.04
N GLU A 232 35.31 15.17 -1.67
CA GLU A 232 36.52 14.91 -2.48
C GLU A 232 37.01 13.46 -2.36
N LEU A 233 36.43 12.70 -1.42
CA LEU A 233 36.81 11.31 -1.21
C LEU A 233 36.08 10.36 -2.17
N SER A 234 36.76 9.30 -2.62
CA SER A 234 36.09 8.18 -3.28
C SER A 234 35.18 7.45 -2.32
N LEU A 235 34.09 6.80 -2.84
CA LEU A 235 33.11 6.09 -2.00
C LEU A 235 33.70 5.16 -0.93
N PRO A 236 34.74 4.32 -1.21
CA PRO A 236 35.35 3.51 -0.18
C PRO A 236 36.04 4.34 0.92
N LYS A 237 36.60 5.48 0.56
CA LYS A 237 37.23 6.42 1.53
C LYS A 237 36.16 7.18 2.32
N GLN A 238 35.05 7.54 1.70
CA GLN A 238 33.88 8.12 2.39
C GLN A 238 33.32 7.15 3.45
N ALA A 239 33.13 5.90 3.08
CA ALA A 239 32.68 4.86 4.01
C ALA A 239 33.65 4.63 5.17
N ALA A 240 34.97 4.65 4.88
CA ALA A 240 36.00 4.52 5.91
C ALA A 240 36.14 5.78 6.81
N ALA A 241 35.84 6.96 6.29
CA ALA A 241 35.87 8.22 7.04
C ALA A 241 34.65 8.41 7.94
N ALA A 242 33.51 7.78 7.58
CA ALA A 242 32.29 7.81 8.36
C ALA A 242 32.38 6.85 9.57
N THR A 243 33.36 7.05 10.43
CA THR A 243 33.56 6.23 11.63
C THR A 243 32.93 6.88 12.84
N VAL A 244 32.10 6.12 13.53
CA VAL A 244 31.54 6.50 14.83
C VAL A 244 32.61 6.24 15.90
N GLY A 245 33.07 7.29 16.57
CA GLY A 245 34.02 7.21 17.64
C GLY A 245 33.52 7.85 18.93
N PRO A 246 34.33 7.80 20.01
CA PRO A 246 33.96 8.39 21.30
C PRO A 246 33.68 9.91 21.23
N ASP A 247 34.29 10.61 20.27
CA ASP A 247 34.16 12.06 20.08
C ASP A 247 33.09 12.46 19.06
N THR A 248 32.33 11.47 18.50
CA THR A 248 31.26 11.79 17.56
C THR A 248 30.12 12.51 18.29
N ASP A 249 29.73 13.66 17.75
CA ASP A 249 28.66 14.48 18.33
C ASP A 249 27.34 13.69 18.50
N ALA A 250 26.68 13.86 19.64
CA ALA A 250 25.46 13.15 19.99
C ALA A 250 24.29 13.45 19.02
N ALA A 251 24.23 14.66 18.46
CA ALA A 251 23.23 15.04 17.47
C ALA A 251 23.46 14.32 16.14
N ALA A 252 24.74 14.24 15.69
CA ALA A 252 25.11 13.48 14.49
C ALA A 252 24.81 11.97 14.65
N LEU A 253 25.07 11.40 15.83
CA LEU A 253 24.71 10.02 16.14
C LEU A 253 23.20 9.77 16.10
N ALA A 254 22.42 10.70 16.67
CA ALA A 254 20.97 10.59 16.65
C ALA A 254 20.41 10.68 15.22
N GLU A 255 20.97 11.54 14.38
CA GLU A 255 20.60 11.67 12.96
C GLU A 255 20.97 10.40 12.19
N ALA A 256 22.20 9.92 12.34
CA ALA A 256 22.66 8.67 11.73
C ALA A 256 21.73 7.50 12.12
N LYS A 257 21.35 7.40 13.40
CA LYS A 257 20.42 6.36 13.87
C LYS A 257 19.06 6.44 13.18
N ARG A 258 18.50 7.63 12.95
CA ARG A 258 17.24 7.80 12.23
C ARG A 258 17.34 7.35 10.77
N SER A 259 18.50 7.55 10.16
CA SER A 259 18.74 7.21 8.75
C SER A 259 19.12 5.73 8.52
N LEU A 260 19.45 4.95 9.55
CA LEU A 260 19.92 3.56 9.40
C LEU A 260 18.97 2.67 8.58
N LYS A 261 17.65 2.79 8.78
CA LYS A 261 16.68 1.99 8.04
C LYS A 261 16.60 2.37 6.56
N LEU A 262 16.77 3.67 6.24
CA LEU A 262 16.84 4.16 4.86
C LEU A 262 18.12 3.69 4.18
N ILE A 263 19.24 3.73 4.88
CA ILE A 263 20.54 3.22 4.40
C ILE A 263 20.42 1.71 4.11
N ALA A 264 19.85 0.93 5.02
CA ALA A 264 19.63 -0.49 4.83
C ALA A 264 18.72 -0.77 3.61
N SER A 265 17.65 0.00 3.45
CA SER A 265 16.76 -0.10 2.29
C SER A 265 17.46 0.23 0.97
N TRP A 266 18.36 1.20 0.98
CA TRP A 266 19.19 1.53 -0.20
C TRP A 266 20.15 0.40 -0.55
N ILE A 267 20.85 -0.18 0.44
CA ILE A 267 21.76 -1.33 0.25
C ILE A 267 21.00 -2.50 -0.38
N GLU A 268 19.86 -2.88 0.18
CA GLU A 268 19.00 -3.94 -0.35
C GLU A 268 18.59 -3.66 -1.80
N GLY A 269 18.22 -2.40 -2.11
CA GLY A 269 17.91 -1.99 -3.47
C GLY A 269 19.06 -2.17 -4.44
N VAL A 270 20.28 -1.77 -4.04
CA VAL A 270 21.50 -1.95 -4.85
C VAL A 270 21.79 -3.43 -5.09
N GLU A 271 21.68 -4.27 -4.06
CA GLU A 271 21.89 -5.73 -4.19
C GLU A 271 20.88 -6.34 -5.18
N THR A 272 19.61 -5.98 -5.06
CA THR A 272 18.53 -6.44 -5.96
C THR A 272 18.80 -6.00 -7.40
N GLU A 273 19.19 -4.74 -7.63
CA GLU A 273 19.47 -4.22 -8.97
C GLU A 273 20.72 -4.88 -9.60
N VAL A 274 21.75 -5.17 -8.80
CA VAL A 274 22.91 -5.93 -9.27
C VAL A 274 22.52 -7.33 -9.70
N GLN A 275 21.73 -8.03 -8.90
CA GLN A 275 21.22 -9.36 -9.26
C GLN A 275 20.39 -9.30 -10.53
N ARG A 276 19.43 -8.37 -10.63
CA ARG A 276 18.60 -8.19 -11.82
C ARG A 276 19.47 -8.04 -13.07
N ARG A 277 20.48 -7.16 -13.06
CA ARG A 277 21.37 -6.95 -14.23
C ARG A 277 22.23 -8.15 -14.56
N LEU A 278 22.59 -8.97 -13.58
CA LEU A 278 23.36 -10.20 -13.82
C LEU A 278 22.52 -11.30 -14.50
N PHE A 279 21.20 -11.31 -14.25
CA PHE A 279 20.30 -12.32 -14.84
C PHE A 279 19.67 -11.87 -16.15
N ASP A 280 19.50 -10.58 -16.37
CA ASP A 280 18.89 -10.01 -17.59
C ASP A 280 19.93 -9.78 -18.73
N GLY A 281 21.22 -9.89 -18.43
CA GLY A 281 22.34 -9.62 -19.34
C GLY A 281 22.84 -10.77 -20.12
#